data_2be7fc4fdeb2f2a4b4f8bba54d7fd4c3
#
_entry.id   2be7fc4fdeb2f2a4b4f8bba54d7fd4c3
#
_cell.length_a   1.000
_cell.length_b   1.000
_cell.length_c   1.000
_cell.angle_alpha   90.00
_cell.angle_beta   90.00
_cell.angle_gamma   90.00
#
_symmetry.space_group_name_H-M   'P 1'
#
loop_
_entity.id
_entity.type
_entity.pdbx_description
1 polymer ?
#
loop_
_entity_poly.entity_id
_entity_poly.type
_entity_poly.pdbx_seq_one_letter_code
_entity_poly.pdbx_strand_id
1 'polypeptide(L)'
;IMPRTSDKAQLIMDYVNQFIQENGYSPSVREIGAAVGLRSTASVSYHLQALQEKGLLQSPGAKGRKRALVTGARPGQIPIVGVVTAGVPILAVENQEGTMPWNDPGCFALRVRGDSMINAGILSGDKVVVRPQQSADDGQIVVARIEDEATVKRLRRRNGQIWLMPENDNYSPIDGTNAEIIGIVKAVVREY
;
A
#
# COMPACT_ATOMS: atom_id res chain seq x y z
N ILE A 1 -10.11 -23.81 12.46
CA ILE A 1 -8.94 -23.54 11.58
C ILE A 1 -8.20 -22.39 12.22
N MET A 2 -6.98 -22.62 12.74
CA MET A 2 -6.13 -21.53 13.25
C MET A 2 -5.59 -20.72 12.07
N PRO A 3 -5.68 -19.37 12.10
CA PRO A 3 -5.12 -18.54 11.04
C PRO A 3 -3.59 -18.73 10.96
N ARG A 4 -3.06 -18.76 9.73
CA ARG A 4 -1.62 -18.89 9.47
C ARG A 4 -0.87 -17.68 10.05
N THR A 5 0.41 -17.84 10.33
CA THR A 5 1.28 -16.80 10.95
C THR A 5 1.26 -15.47 10.16
N SER A 6 1.08 -15.51 8.83
CA SER A 6 0.92 -14.33 7.97
C SER A 6 -0.35 -13.53 8.30
N ASP A 7 -1.47 -14.20 8.60
CA ASP A 7 -2.75 -13.56 8.88
C ASP A 7 -2.70 -12.76 10.20
N LYS A 8 -1.99 -13.28 11.21
CA LYS A 8 -1.83 -12.57 12.49
C LYS A 8 -0.93 -11.36 12.40
N ALA A 9 0.13 -11.43 11.60
CA ALA A 9 1.02 -10.29 11.37
C ALA A 9 0.27 -9.15 10.66
N GLN A 10 -0.58 -9.47 9.67
CA GLN A 10 -1.41 -8.49 8.98
C GLN A 10 -2.42 -7.84 9.93
N LEU A 11 -3.15 -8.64 10.72
CA LEU A 11 -4.12 -8.13 11.71
C LEU A 11 -3.46 -7.18 12.73
N ILE A 12 -2.23 -7.48 13.14
CA ILE A 12 -1.46 -6.61 14.04
C ILE A 12 -1.14 -5.28 13.33
N MET A 13 -0.68 -5.32 12.09
CA MET A 13 -0.37 -4.12 11.32
C MET A 13 -1.57 -3.23 11.10
N ASP A 14 -2.70 -3.82 10.69
CA ASP A 14 -3.96 -3.10 10.44
C ASP A 14 -4.44 -2.40 11.73
N TYR A 15 -4.45 -3.13 12.85
CA TYR A 15 -4.83 -2.56 14.13
C TYR A 15 -3.90 -1.43 14.59
N VAL A 16 -2.58 -1.63 14.48
CA VAL A 16 -1.60 -0.61 14.88
C VAL A 16 -1.76 0.65 14.03
N ASN A 17 -1.96 0.51 12.71
CA ASN A 17 -2.19 1.64 11.80
C ASN A 17 -3.48 2.40 12.16
N GLN A 18 -4.59 1.68 12.31
CA GLN A 18 -5.87 2.27 12.68
C GLN A 18 -5.78 2.99 14.02
N PHE A 19 -5.20 2.35 15.03
CA PHE A 19 -5.07 2.91 16.37
C PHE A 19 -4.24 4.23 16.37
N ILE A 20 -3.15 4.26 15.59
CA ILE A 20 -2.32 5.47 15.47
C ILE A 20 -3.08 6.59 14.75
N GLN A 21 -3.86 6.28 13.71
CA GLN A 21 -4.69 7.27 13.02
C GLN A 21 -5.75 7.88 13.95
N GLU A 22 -6.39 7.06 14.76
CA GLU A 22 -7.46 7.49 15.66
C GLU A 22 -6.96 8.23 16.90
N ASN A 23 -5.81 7.83 17.45
CA ASN A 23 -5.34 8.27 18.75
C ASN A 23 -4.07 9.15 18.70
N GLY A 24 -3.34 9.18 17.58
CA GLY A 24 -2.10 9.95 17.43
C GLY A 24 -0.87 9.36 18.15
N TYR A 25 -0.99 8.15 18.74
CA TYR A 25 0.11 7.42 19.40
C TYR A 25 -0.04 5.92 19.22
N SER A 26 1.04 5.17 19.43
CA SER A 26 1.05 3.73 19.24
C SER A 26 0.34 2.96 20.35
N PRO A 27 -0.35 1.84 20.02
CA PRO A 27 -0.95 0.95 21.03
C PRO A 27 0.13 0.22 21.85
N SER A 28 -0.24 -0.21 23.04
CA SER A 28 0.58 -1.09 23.86
C SER A 28 0.49 -2.55 23.36
N VAL A 29 1.47 -3.38 23.73
CA VAL A 29 1.47 -4.83 23.44
C VAL A 29 0.20 -5.52 23.94
N ARG A 30 -0.37 -5.06 25.08
CA ARG A 30 -1.62 -5.60 25.63
C ARG A 30 -2.84 -5.21 24.81
N GLU A 31 -2.92 -3.96 24.36
CA GLU A 31 -3.99 -3.47 23.47
C GLU A 31 -3.97 -4.21 22.14
N ILE A 32 -2.78 -4.39 21.55
CA ILE A 32 -2.62 -5.20 20.35
C ILE A 32 -3.11 -6.65 20.59
N GLY A 33 -2.65 -7.29 21.65
CA GLY A 33 -3.05 -8.66 21.97
C GLY A 33 -4.57 -8.82 22.11
N ALA A 34 -5.22 -7.89 22.81
CA ALA A 34 -6.67 -7.88 22.99
C ALA A 34 -7.40 -7.74 21.64
N ALA A 35 -6.95 -6.83 20.79
CA ALA A 35 -7.57 -6.55 19.49
C ALA A 35 -7.46 -7.73 18.50
N VAL A 36 -6.29 -8.40 18.46
CA VAL A 36 -6.05 -9.49 17.50
C VAL A 36 -6.32 -10.89 18.07
N GLY A 37 -6.87 -10.96 19.28
CA GLY A 37 -7.23 -12.23 19.94
C GLY A 37 -6.03 -13.06 20.39
N LEU A 38 -4.89 -12.43 20.74
CA LEU A 38 -3.72 -13.09 21.30
C LEU A 38 -3.68 -12.90 22.83
N ARG A 39 -3.80 -13.98 23.57
CA ARG A 39 -3.83 -13.96 25.06
C ARG A 39 -2.45 -13.76 25.69
N SER A 40 -1.38 -14.17 25.00
CA SER A 40 -0.02 -14.08 25.48
C SER A 40 0.71 -12.85 24.91
N THR A 41 1.26 -12.02 25.79
CA THR A 41 2.13 -10.90 25.39
C THR A 41 3.41 -11.40 24.72
N ALA A 42 3.88 -12.61 25.01
CA ALA A 42 5.02 -13.21 24.34
C ALA A 42 4.72 -13.50 22.86
N SER A 43 3.51 -14.02 22.56
CA SER A 43 3.08 -14.23 21.16
C SER A 43 2.96 -12.93 20.39
N VAL A 44 2.44 -11.87 21.01
CA VAL A 44 2.39 -10.54 20.38
C VAL A 44 3.81 -10.03 20.12
N SER A 45 4.69 -10.12 21.13
CA SER A 45 6.09 -9.67 20.99
C SER A 45 6.84 -10.43 19.90
N TYR A 46 6.60 -11.73 19.74
CA TYR A 46 7.18 -12.53 18.64
C TYR A 46 6.77 -11.98 17.27
N HIS A 47 5.46 -11.73 17.06
CA HIS A 47 4.98 -11.16 15.80
C HIS A 47 5.51 -9.74 15.56
N LEU A 48 5.57 -8.91 16.60
CA LEU A 48 6.11 -7.56 16.52
C LEU A 48 7.59 -7.57 16.16
N GLN A 49 8.38 -8.47 16.74
CA GLN A 49 9.80 -8.63 16.39
C GLN A 49 9.98 -9.05 14.93
N ALA A 50 9.20 -10.02 14.45
CA ALA A 50 9.23 -10.44 13.05
C ALA A 50 8.87 -9.30 12.09
N LEU A 51 7.91 -8.43 12.46
CA LEU A 51 7.55 -7.23 11.70
C LEU A 51 8.66 -6.17 11.74
N GLN A 52 9.38 -6.04 12.86
CA GLN A 52 10.53 -5.15 12.98
C GLN A 52 11.73 -5.63 12.14
N GLU A 53 12.02 -6.92 12.15
CA GLU A 53 13.08 -7.53 11.33
C GLU A 53 12.82 -7.34 9.82
N LYS A 54 11.55 -7.33 9.42
CA LYS A 54 11.12 -7.00 8.06
C LYS A 54 11.08 -5.49 7.77
N GLY A 55 11.41 -4.62 8.73
CA GLY A 55 11.39 -3.17 8.58
C GLY A 55 9.99 -2.53 8.55
N LEU A 56 8.96 -3.28 8.88
CA LEU A 56 7.56 -2.85 8.82
C LEU A 56 7.08 -2.14 10.08
N LEU A 57 7.74 -2.43 11.19
CA LEU A 57 7.59 -1.72 12.46
C LEU A 57 8.94 -1.21 12.92
N GLN A 58 8.96 -0.04 13.54
CA GLN A 58 10.16 0.49 14.18
C GLN A 58 9.97 0.57 15.69
N SER A 59 10.94 0.11 16.45
CA SER A 59 11.02 0.42 17.87
C SER A 59 11.65 1.80 18.03
N PRO A 60 11.02 2.77 18.70
CA PRO A 60 11.70 4.00 19.05
C PRO A 60 12.81 3.66 20.03
N GLY A 61 14.03 4.00 19.69
CA GLY A 61 15.25 3.66 20.43
C GLY A 61 15.41 4.30 21.81
N ALA A 62 14.34 4.59 22.54
CA ALA A 62 14.36 5.12 23.88
C ALA A 62 14.06 4.02 24.90
N LYS A 63 15.10 3.57 25.60
CA LYS A 63 14.99 2.74 26.81
C LYS A 63 13.92 3.33 27.74
N GLY A 64 12.84 2.57 28.00
CA GLY A 64 11.90 2.85 29.08
C GLY A 64 10.47 3.26 28.71
N ARG A 65 10.09 3.45 27.44
CA ARG A 65 8.70 3.75 27.07
C ARG A 65 7.97 2.47 26.62
N LYS A 66 6.97 2.05 27.44
CA LYS A 66 6.12 0.88 27.17
C LYS A 66 5.15 1.04 25.97
N ARG A 67 5.21 2.17 25.27
CA ARG A 67 4.38 2.53 24.12
C ARG A 67 5.25 3.14 23.05
N ALA A 68 5.71 2.31 22.13
CA ALA A 68 6.54 2.86 21.10
C ALA A 68 6.78 1.87 19.96
N LEU A 69 5.70 1.45 19.34
CA LEU A 69 5.73 0.87 18.01
C LEU A 69 5.32 1.99 17.05
N VAL A 70 6.22 2.40 16.20
CA VAL A 70 5.90 3.22 15.05
C VAL A 70 5.76 2.25 13.90
N THR A 71 4.66 2.31 13.15
CA THR A 71 4.56 1.61 11.88
C THR A 71 5.75 1.98 11.03
N GLY A 72 6.23 1.08 10.21
CA GLY A 72 7.43 1.28 9.37
C GLY A 72 7.35 2.49 8.43
N ALA A 73 6.17 3.07 8.23
CA ALA A 73 6.02 4.42 7.73
C ALA A 73 6.42 5.40 8.85
N ARG A 74 7.66 5.88 8.84
CA ARG A 74 8.02 7.10 9.59
C ARG A 74 6.99 8.17 9.24
N PRO A 75 6.62 9.10 10.19
CA PRO A 75 5.87 10.29 9.81
C PRO A 75 6.53 10.89 8.56
N GLY A 76 5.76 11.01 7.48
CA GLY A 76 6.33 11.43 6.19
C GLY A 76 6.93 10.33 5.32
N GLN A 77 6.61 9.05 5.55
CA GLN A 77 6.97 7.94 4.64
C GLN A 77 5.75 7.11 4.28
N ILE A 78 5.78 6.57 3.06
CA ILE A 78 4.78 5.63 2.54
C ILE A 78 5.44 4.33 2.09
N PRO A 79 4.73 3.18 2.14
CA PRO A 79 5.25 1.91 1.65
C PRO A 79 5.40 1.91 0.12
N ILE A 80 6.44 1.24 -0.37
CA ILE A 80 6.63 0.93 -1.78
C ILE A 80 6.14 -0.49 -2.01
N VAL A 81 5.16 -0.65 -2.91
CA VAL A 81 4.60 -1.94 -3.32
C VAL A 81 5.27 -2.36 -4.63
N GLY A 82 5.84 -3.55 -4.66
CA GLY A 82 6.53 -4.09 -5.82
C GLY A 82 5.62 -4.85 -6.77
N VAL A 83 4.77 -5.72 -6.22
CA VAL A 83 3.85 -6.57 -6.97
C VAL A 83 2.46 -6.47 -6.36
N VAL A 84 1.43 -6.40 -7.20
CA VAL A 84 0.04 -6.49 -6.78
C VAL A 84 -0.46 -7.88 -7.16
N THR A 85 -0.76 -8.70 -6.16
CA THR A 85 -1.24 -10.06 -6.34
C THR A 85 -2.73 -10.14 -6.05
N ALA A 86 -3.47 -10.91 -6.84
CA ALA A 86 -4.90 -11.13 -6.61
C ALA A 86 -5.16 -11.82 -5.27
N GLY A 87 -6.26 -11.44 -4.63
CA GLY A 87 -6.69 -12.01 -3.35
C GLY A 87 -5.86 -11.60 -2.14
N VAL A 88 -4.79 -10.81 -2.33
CA VAL A 88 -3.95 -10.27 -1.27
C VAL A 88 -4.15 -8.75 -1.19
N PRO A 89 -4.38 -8.15 -0.02
CA PRO A 89 -4.44 -6.71 0.12
C PRO A 89 -3.16 -6.06 -0.43
N ILE A 90 -3.30 -4.97 -1.18
CA ILE A 90 -2.17 -4.29 -1.84
C ILE A 90 -1.07 -3.90 -0.85
N LEU A 91 -1.46 -3.45 0.33
CA LEU A 91 -0.54 -3.07 1.41
C LEU A 91 -0.11 -4.26 2.27
N ALA A 92 -0.39 -5.49 1.85
CA ALA A 92 0.11 -6.67 2.56
C ALA A 92 1.65 -6.63 2.62
N VAL A 93 2.16 -7.07 3.76
CA VAL A 93 3.59 -7.08 4.10
C VAL A 93 4.44 -7.76 3.05
N GLU A 94 3.94 -8.82 2.45
CA GLU A 94 4.62 -9.62 1.42
C GLU A 94 4.81 -8.88 0.08
N ASN A 95 4.03 -7.81 -0.15
CA ASN A 95 4.10 -7.01 -1.36
C ASN A 95 4.99 -5.76 -1.21
N GLN A 96 5.51 -5.48 0.00
CA GLN A 96 6.27 -4.27 0.28
C GLN A 96 7.77 -4.48 0.02
N GLU A 97 8.35 -3.60 -0.81
CA GLU A 97 9.79 -3.57 -1.15
C GLU A 97 10.58 -2.54 -0.33
N GLY A 98 9.92 -1.74 0.50
CA GLY A 98 10.53 -0.69 1.31
C GLY A 98 9.62 0.48 1.57
N THR A 99 10.19 1.63 1.89
CA THR A 99 9.46 2.88 2.12
C THR A 99 10.12 4.05 1.39
N MET A 100 9.36 5.12 1.14
CA MET A 100 9.88 6.37 0.58
C MET A 100 9.27 7.58 1.28
N PRO A 101 9.98 8.73 1.33
CA PRO A 101 9.45 9.97 1.90
C PRO A 101 8.21 10.47 1.16
N TRP A 102 7.11 10.68 1.90
CA TRP A 102 5.88 11.28 1.40
C TRP A 102 4.99 11.72 2.56
N ASN A 103 4.48 12.95 2.51
CA ASN A 103 3.77 13.56 3.66
C ASN A 103 2.29 13.18 3.79
N ASP A 104 1.72 12.40 2.86
CA ASP A 104 0.35 11.90 2.96
C ASP A 104 0.38 10.41 3.36
N PRO A 105 0.17 10.07 4.64
CA PRO A 105 0.32 8.70 5.15
C PRO A 105 -0.73 7.72 4.61
N GLY A 106 -1.81 8.22 4.02
CA GLY A 106 -2.84 7.39 3.37
C GLY A 106 -2.44 6.87 1.99
N CYS A 107 -1.30 7.31 1.44
CA CYS A 107 -0.82 6.88 0.13
C CYS A 107 0.11 5.65 0.21
N PHE A 108 0.34 5.02 -0.93
CA PHE A 108 1.43 4.07 -1.14
C PHE A 108 2.14 4.40 -2.47
N ALA A 109 3.35 3.88 -2.66
CA ALA A 109 4.05 3.97 -3.93
C ALA A 109 4.00 2.63 -4.66
N LEU A 110 3.87 2.66 -5.98
CA LEU A 110 3.94 1.49 -6.84
C LEU A 110 5.07 1.68 -7.85
N ARG A 111 5.93 0.67 -8.00
CA ARG A 111 6.98 0.69 -9.01
C ARG A 111 6.39 0.40 -10.39
N VAL A 112 6.64 1.30 -11.32
CA VAL A 112 6.18 1.19 -12.71
C VAL A 112 7.03 0.20 -13.49
N ARG A 113 6.39 -0.65 -14.26
CA ARG A 113 7.02 -1.54 -15.24
C ARG A 113 6.41 -1.29 -16.61
N GLY A 114 7.24 -1.27 -17.63
CA GLY A 114 6.82 -0.98 -19.01
C GLY A 114 6.72 0.52 -19.30
N ASP A 115 6.29 0.83 -20.51
CA ASP A 115 6.34 2.17 -21.11
C ASP A 115 4.96 2.65 -21.63
N SER A 116 3.88 1.97 -21.23
CA SER A 116 2.52 2.29 -21.70
C SER A 116 2.03 3.70 -21.34
N MET A 117 2.73 4.42 -20.44
CA MET A 117 2.38 5.77 -19.97
C MET A 117 3.48 6.80 -20.25
N ILE A 118 4.36 6.52 -21.21
CA ILE A 118 5.53 7.35 -21.54
C ILE A 118 5.16 8.78 -21.94
N ASN A 119 4.08 8.97 -22.69
CA ASN A 119 3.61 10.29 -23.13
C ASN A 119 2.99 11.10 -21.97
N ALA A 120 2.64 10.44 -20.86
CA ALA A 120 2.30 11.11 -19.61
C ALA A 120 3.50 11.39 -18.70
N GLY A 121 4.72 11.12 -19.18
CA GLY A 121 5.96 11.32 -18.42
C GLY A 121 6.25 10.24 -17.38
N ILE A 122 5.51 9.12 -17.41
CA ILE A 122 5.70 7.98 -16.48
C ILE A 122 6.50 6.90 -17.21
N LEU A 123 7.71 6.64 -16.73
CA LEU A 123 8.65 5.71 -17.34
C LEU A 123 8.80 4.44 -16.51
N SER A 124 9.31 3.39 -17.15
CA SER A 124 9.67 2.16 -16.45
C SER A 124 10.75 2.45 -15.40
N GLY A 125 10.57 1.94 -14.18
CA GLY A 125 11.43 2.21 -13.03
C GLY A 125 10.95 3.34 -12.11
N ASP A 126 10.07 4.24 -12.60
CA ASP A 126 9.46 5.28 -11.77
C ASP A 126 8.65 4.67 -10.60
N LYS A 127 8.45 5.47 -9.58
CA LYS A 127 7.50 5.20 -8.50
C LYS A 127 6.30 6.13 -8.65
N VAL A 128 5.10 5.60 -8.82
CA VAL A 128 3.88 6.40 -8.78
C VAL A 128 3.33 6.41 -7.37
N VAL A 129 3.07 7.59 -6.82
CA VAL A 129 2.40 7.75 -5.53
C VAL A 129 0.91 7.66 -5.77
N VAL A 130 0.25 6.75 -5.06
CA VAL A 130 -1.15 6.37 -5.27
C VAL A 130 -1.94 6.64 -4.00
N ARG A 131 -3.04 7.39 -4.12
CA ARG A 131 -4.04 7.49 -3.07
C ARG A 131 -5.07 6.38 -3.27
N PRO A 132 -5.24 5.47 -2.30
CA PRO A 132 -6.24 4.41 -2.37
C PRO A 132 -7.65 4.99 -2.47
N GLN A 133 -8.40 4.59 -3.48
CA GLN A 133 -9.84 4.84 -3.60
C GLN A 133 -10.43 3.97 -4.72
N GLN A 134 -11.69 3.62 -4.60
CA GLN A 134 -12.39 2.72 -5.54
C GLN A 134 -13.05 3.43 -6.73
N SER A 135 -12.94 4.75 -6.80
CA SER A 135 -13.51 5.55 -7.88
C SER A 135 -12.52 6.58 -8.38
N ALA A 136 -12.67 6.99 -9.63
CA ALA A 136 -11.89 8.05 -10.25
C ALA A 136 -12.72 8.84 -11.25
N ASP A 137 -12.34 10.09 -11.46
CA ASP A 137 -12.96 10.97 -12.45
C ASP A 137 -12.38 10.74 -13.84
N ASP A 138 -13.13 11.15 -14.86
CA ASP A 138 -12.65 11.12 -16.25
C ASP A 138 -11.35 11.92 -16.39
N GLY A 139 -10.38 11.35 -17.07
CA GLY A 139 -9.07 11.95 -17.28
C GLY A 139 -8.03 11.72 -16.20
N GLN A 140 -8.39 11.19 -15.04
CA GLN A 140 -7.41 10.88 -13.99
C GLN A 140 -6.53 9.67 -14.38
N ILE A 141 -5.28 9.71 -13.95
CA ILE A 141 -4.39 8.54 -14.04
C ILE A 141 -4.64 7.68 -12.83
N VAL A 142 -4.93 6.42 -13.07
CA VAL A 142 -5.32 5.45 -12.05
C VAL A 142 -4.37 4.25 -12.04
N VAL A 143 -4.27 3.61 -10.88
CA VAL A 143 -3.85 2.23 -10.78
C VAL A 143 -5.12 1.39 -10.77
N ALA A 144 -5.25 0.50 -11.72
CA ALA A 144 -6.38 -0.43 -11.83
C ALA A 144 -5.86 -1.86 -11.83
N ARG A 145 -6.67 -2.79 -11.29
CA ARG A 145 -6.43 -4.22 -11.38
C ARG A 145 -7.34 -4.80 -12.46
N ILE A 146 -6.75 -5.55 -13.37
CA ILE A 146 -7.42 -6.34 -14.39
C ILE A 146 -6.96 -7.77 -14.19
N GLU A 147 -7.90 -8.68 -13.95
CA GLU A 147 -7.58 -10.04 -13.53
C GLU A 147 -6.66 -10.01 -12.30
N ASP A 148 -5.42 -10.42 -12.44
CA ASP A 148 -4.46 -10.54 -11.35
C ASP A 148 -3.32 -9.50 -11.43
N GLU A 149 -3.37 -8.57 -12.38
CA GLU A 149 -2.30 -7.61 -12.62
C GLU A 149 -2.74 -6.17 -12.37
N ALA A 150 -1.87 -5.39 -11.71
CA ALA A 150 -2.03 -3.95 -11.59
C ALA A 150 -1.43 -3.24 -12.80
N THR A 151 -2.17 -2.27 -13.31
CA THR A 151 -1.74 -1.43 -14.43
C THR A 151 -1.97 0.04 -14.16
N VAL A 152 -1.09 0.89 -14.68
CA VAL A 152 -1.25 2.36 -14.64
C VAL A 152 -1.78 2.81 -15.98
N LYS A 153 -2.92 3.49 -15.99
CA LYS A 153 -3.60 3.98 -17.21
C LYS A 153 -4.33 5.28 -16.92
N ARG A 154 -4.71 6.00 -17.98
CA ARG A 154 -5.67 7.11 -17.87
C ARG A 154 -7.08 6.59 -17.97
N LEU A 155 -7.90 6.86 -16.97
CA LEU A 155 -9.31 6.53 -17.01
C LEU A 155 -10.05 7.47 -17.97
N ARG A 156 -10.84 6.89 -18.86
CA ARG A 156 -11.77 7.62 -19.74
C ARG A 156 -13.17 7.01 -19.67
N ARG A 157 -14.15 7.89 -19.63
CA ARG A 157 -15.58 7.52 -19.73
C ARG A 157 -16.14 7.98 -21.06
N ARG A 158 -16.62 7.03 -21.87
CA ARG A 158 -17.28 7.31 -23.16
C ARG A 158 -18.54 6.50 -23.28
N ASN A 159 -19.66 7.16 -23.55
CA ASN A 159 -20.96 6.49 -23.74
C ASN A 159 -21.34 5.54 -22.60
N GLY A 160 -21.05 5.90 -21.34
CA GLY A 160 -21.32 5.07 -20.17
C GLY A 160 -20.33 3.93 -19.95
N GLN A 161 -19.38 3.72 -20.85
CA GLN A 161 -18.34 2.70 -20.75
C GLN A 161 -17.04 3.28 -20.19
N ILE A 162 -16.35 2.50 -19.39
CA ILE A 162 -15.03 2.84 -18.82
C ILE A 162 -13.93 2.26 -19.70
N TRP A 163 -12.96 3.11 -20.02
CA TRP A 163 -11.76 2.75 -20.76
C TRP A 163 -10.52 3.07 -19.94
N LEU A 164 -9.56 2.18 -19.97
CA LEU A 164 -8.22 2.40 -19.43
C LEU A 164 -7.27 2.67 -20.62
N MET A 165 -6.98 3.96 -20.79
CA MET A 165 -6.21 4.45 -21.94
C MET A 165 -4.72 4.45 -21.64
N PRO A 166 -3.88 3.84 -22.47
CA PRO A 166 -2.44 4.07 -22.45
C PRO A 166 -2.13 5.51 -22.90
N GLU A 167 -1.00 6.01 -22.48
CA GLU A 167 -0.36 7.24 -22.99
C GLU A 167 0.89 6.84 -23.77
N ASN A 168 0.71 5.97 -24.75
CA ASN A 168 1.71 5.50 -25.71
C ASN A 168 0.96 4.86 -26.90
N ASP A 169 1.24 5.34 -28.10
CA ASP A 169 0.56 4.93 -29.33
C ASP A 169 0.82 3.46 -29.70
N ASN A 170 1.83 2.84 -29.13
CA ASN A 170 2.14 1.42 -29.33
C ASN A 170 1.21 0.47 -28.55
N TYR A 171 0.32 1.01 -27.72
CA TYR A 171 -0.58 0.23 -26.87
C TYR A 171 -2.04 0.52 -27.20
N SER A 172 -2.86 -0.50 -27.19
CA SER A 172 -4.31 -0.35 -27.38
C SER A 172 -5.03 0.00 -26.08
N PRO A 173 -6.15 0.76 -26.17
CA PRO A 173 -7.05 0.94 -25.03
C PRO A 173 -7.57 -0.39 -24.47
N ILE A 174 -7.75 -0.46 -23.16
CA ILE A 174 -8.27 -1.64 -22.47
C ILE A 174 -9.71 -1.33 -22.01
N ASP A 175 -10.63 -2.27 -22.22
CA ASP A 175 -11.96 -2.19 -21.64
C ASP A 175 -11.89 -2.28 -20.12
N GLY A 176 -12.28 -1.20 -19.45
CA GLY A 176 -12.25 -1.08 -18.01
C GLY A 176 -13.50 -1.54 -17.28
N THR A 177 -14.46 -2.16 -17.98
CA THR A 177 -15.76 -2.54 -17.40
C THR A 177 -15.61 -3.46 -16.19
N ASN A 178 -14.65 -4.39 -16.24
CA ASN A 178 -14.36 -5.33 -15.15
C ASN A 178 -13.10 -4.96 -14.35
N ALA A 179 -12.53 -3.78 -14.58
CA ALA A 179 -11.35 -3.34 -13.86
C ALA A 179 -11.72 -2.83 -12.47
N GLU A 180 -10.95 -3.22 -11.47
CA GLU A 180 -11.04 -2.67 -10.12
C GLU A 180 -10.09 -1.47 -9.99
N ILE A 181 -10.64 -0.30 -9.68
CA ILE A 181 -9.81 0.88 -9.38
C ILE A 181 -9.22 0.71 -7.99
N ILE A 182 -7.90 0.68 -7.92
CA ILE A 182 -7.12 0.58 -6.70
C ILE A 182 -6.87 1.96 -6.09
N GLY A 183 -6.64 2.96 -6.94
CA GLY A 183 -6.41 4.32 -6.50
C GLY A 183 -6.04 5.26 -7.64
N ILE A 184 -5.93 6.54 -7.31
CA ILE A 184 -5.51 7.58 -8.23
C ILE A 184 -4.05 7.94 -8.04
N VAL A 185 -3.33 8.17 -9.14
CA VAL A 185 -1.95 8.63 -9.13
C VAL A 185 -1.91 10.11 -8.74
N LYS A 186 -1.15 10.43 -7.72
CA LYS A 186 -0.96 11.80 -7.17
C LYS A 186 0.35 12.42 -7.62
N ALA A 187 1.37 11.61 -7.80
CA ALA A 187 2.70 12.07 -8.21
C ALA A 187 3.50 10.93 -8.86
N VAL A 188 4.54 11.32 -9.56
CA VAL A 188 5.58 10.44 -10.09
C VAL A 188 6.89 10.83 -9.43
N VAL A 189 7.65 9.86 -8.94
CA VAL A 189 8.97 10.06 -8.33
C VAL A 189 9.99 9.25 -9.09
N ARG A 190 11.03 9.94 -9.57
CA ARG A 190 12.17 9.36 -10.28
C ARG A 190 13.45 9.73 -9.54
N GLU A 191 14.28 8.74 -9.29
CA GLU A 191 15.62 8.90 -8.73
C GLU A 191 16.63 8.80 -9.87
N TYR A 192 17.64 9.67 -9.88
CA TYR A 192 18.73 9.71 -10.87
C TYR A 192 20.04 9.28 -10.23
#